data_620555bc087a0a68c9cdf3cc1a1287b8
#
_entry.id   620555bc087a0a68c9cdf3cc1a1287b8
#
_cell.length_a   1.000
_cell.length_b   1.000
_cell.length_c   1.000
_cell.angle_alpha   90.00
_cell.angle_beta   90.00
_cell.angle_gamma   90.00
#
_symmetry.space_group_name_H-M   'P 1'
#
loop_
_entity.id
_entity.type
_entity.pdbx_description
1 polymer ?
#
loop_
_entity_poly.entity_id
_entity_poly.type
_entity_poly.pdbx_seq_one_letter_code
_entity_poly.pdbx_strand_id
1 'polypeptide(L)'
;MEGGPDFREAVIQFGNNAPISGEIELDIRDSSWRAHGHEKNPAFKNVVLHVVWDAKPPASHPPTLCLRKVLDAPLAELSLQLEHNSIRILPENLLGKCSAPLRELDTVALDNLLNQAAQVRLQNKAAHLRARAQHVGWEQALWEGLFRALGYKHNVWPMQHLAETRWLWQPGADSPFNIQSRLLGLSGLLPAELIRNKSGADDYLRQVWDVWWRERDAFTENVLPRNVWRFHGLRPANHPQRRLALAAHWASDATFVERIESWCQCDIVDKALLDSLMKILLVGRDDFWLWHWTFHSARMSKAQPLLGEKRVTDLAMNVILPWLWVRAVEGDNAKLKTEMDRRYNAWPAAEDNSVLRLARQRLLGRAATGRSCLNTAAAQQGLIQIVRDFCDHSNATCDDCTFPQLVKNWRAT
;
A
#
# COMPACT_ATOMS: atom_id res chain seq x y z
N MET A 1 13.97 -27.85 -20.71
CA MET A 1 14.02 -27.66 -19.25
C MET A 1 15.21 -28.45 -18.76
N GLU A 2 16.17 -27.79 -18.17
CA GLU A 2 17.28 -28.49 -17.50
C GLU A 2 16.70 -29.22 -16.29
N GLY A 3 16.87 -30.54 -16.22
CA GLY A 3 16.38 -31.35 -15.12
C GLY A 3 17.27 -31.17 -13.89
N GLY A 4 16.76 -30.52 -12.85
CA GLY A 4 17.43 -30.32 -11.57
C GLY A 4 16.73 -29.27 -10.72
N PRO A 5 17.21 -29.03 -9.48
CA PRO A 5 16.64 -28.05 -8.57
C PRO A 5 16.61 -26.62 -9.12
N ASP A 6 15.60 -25.84 -8.69
CA ASP A 6 15.34 -24.48 -9.18
C ASP A 6 16.44 -23.49 -8.82
N PHE A 7 17.04 -23.60 -7.63
CA PHE A 7 18.17 -22.77 -7.21
C PHE A 7 19.36 -23.64 -6.82
N ARG A 8 20.52 -23.27 -7.31
CA ARG A 8 21.80 -23.92 -7.02
C ARG A 8 22.69 -22.99 -6.19
N GLU A 9 23.62 -23.60 -5.44
CA GLU A 9 24.62 -22.88 -4.63
C GLU A 9 24.01 -21.89 -3.61
N ALA A 10 22.82 -22.18 -3.11
CA ALA A 10 22.19 -21.39 -2.06
C ALA A 10 22.91 -21.58 -0.72
N VAL A 11 23.01 -20.50 0.05
CA VAL A 11 23.50 -20.55 1.44
C VAL A 11 22.34 -20.22 2.36
N ILE A 12 22.01 -21.15 3.28
CA ILE A 12 20.84 -21.05 4.15
C ILE A 12 21.28 -21.22 5.60
N GLN A 13 20.71 -20.39 6.48
CA GLN A 13 20.88 -20.52 7.92
C GLN A 13 19.52 -20.87 8.57
N PHE A 14 19.46 -21.98 9.27
CA PHE A 14 18.28 -22.39 10.04
C PHE A 14 18.44 -21.96 11.50
N GLY A 15 17.67 -20.95 11.91
CA GLY A 15 17.76 -20.39 13.25
C GLY A 15 19.18 -19.89 13.57
N ASN A 16 19.75 -20.33 14.69
CA ASN A 16 21.10 -19.95 15.13
C ASN A 16 22.19 -20.96 14.70
N ASN A 17 21.85 -21.94 13.85
CA ASN A 17 22.83 -22.92 13.38
C ASN A 17 23.84 -22.30 12.39
N ALA A 18 24.95 -22.97 12.15
CA ALA A 18 25.88 -22.56 11.12
C ALA A 18 25.21 -22.58 9.74
N PRO A 19 25.51 -21.61 8.84
CA PRO A 19 25.01 -21.62 7.47
C PRO A 19 25.42 -22.90 6.74
N ILE A 20 24.49 -23.46 5.96
CA ILE A 20 24.75 -24.63 5.09
C ILE A 20 24.61 -24.23 3.64
N SER A 21 25.42 -24.79 2.76
CA SER A 21 25.32 -24.63 1.32
C SER A 21 24.62 -25.82 0.71
N GLY A 22 23.72 -25.54 -0.26
CA GLY A 22 22.99 -26.60 -0.95
C GLY A 22 22.07 -26.03 -2.01
N GLU A 23 21.06 -26.80 -2.41
CA GLU A 23 20.12 -26.47 -3.47
C GLU A 23 18.73 -26.29 -2.87
N ILE A 24 17.87 -25.51 -3.57
CA ILE A 24 16.48 -25.27 -3.18
C ILE A 24 15.57 -25.72 -4.32
N GLU A 25 14.52 -26.43 -3.96
CA GLU A 25 13.44 -26.79 -4.88
C GLU A 25 12.17 -26.05 -4.52
N LEU A 26 11.43 -25.62 -5.54
CA LEU A 26 10.15 -24.91 -5.42
C LEU A 26 9.02 -25.75 -5.97
N ASP A 27 8.01 -25.97 -5.17
CA ASP A 27 6.79 -26.65 -5.59
C ASP A 27 5.55 -25.88 -5.11
N ILE A 28 4.41 -26.11 -5.75
CA ILE A 28 3.14 -25.56 -5.30
C ILE A 28 2.66 -26.30 -4.05
N ARG A 29 2.84 -27.61 -3.99
CA ARG A 29 2.40 -28.48 -2.91
C ARG A 29 3.51 -29.38 -2.42
N ASP A 30 3.56 -29.64 -1.14
CA ASP A 30 4.49 -30.58 -0.51
C ASP A 30 4.44 -31.99 -1.14
N SER A 31 3.24 -32.45 -1.51
CA SER A 31 3.05 -33.74 -2.21
C SER A 31 3.74 -33.82 -3.58
N SER A 32 4.10 -32.69 -4.19
CA SER A 32 4.76 -32.66 -5.50
C SER A 32 6.16 -33.27 -5.44
N TRP A 33 6.86 -33.16 -4.32
CA TRP A 33 8.16 -33.78 -4.11
C TRP A 33 8.17 -35.27 -4.43
N ARG A 34 7.18 -36.01 -3.92
CA ARG A 34 7.02 -37.44 -4.20
C ARG A 34 6.40 -37.70 -5.58
N ALA A 35 5.42 -36.89 -5.96
CA ALA A 35 4.74 -37.04 -7.24
C ALA A 35 5.68 -36.86 -8.44
N HIS A 36 6.67 -35.97 -8.32
CA HIS A 36 7.69 -35.73 -9.33
C HIS A 36 8.89 -36.67 -9.21
N GLY A 37 8.93 -37.51 -8.18
CA GLY A 37 10.00 -38.50 -7.97
C GLY A 37 11.34 -37.89 -7.52
N HIS A 38 11.35 -36.67 -6.98
CA HIS A 38 12.59 -36.01 -6.53
C HIS A 38 13.34 -36.80 -5.47
N GLU A 39 12.62 -37.57 -4.64
CA GLU A 39 13.20 -38.45 -3.61
C GLU A 39 14.16 -39.51 -4.19
N LYS A 40 13.91 -39.94 -5.43
CA LYS A 40 14.73 -40.99 -6.11
C LYS A 40 15.66 -40.43 -7.17
N ASN A 41 15.62 -39.13 -7.45
CA ASN A 41 16.43 -38.52 -8.49
C ASN A 41 17.76 -37.99 -7.91
N PRO A 42 18.92 -38.52 -8.36
CA PRO A 42 20.24 -38.08 -7.89
C PRO A 42 20.48 -36.57 -8.03
N ALA A 43 19.85 -35.90 -8.99
CA ALA A 43 19.96 -34.45 -9.21
C ALA A 43 19.43 -33.64 -8.02
N PHE A 44 18.55 -34.19 -7.17
CA PHE A 44 17.95 -33.52 -6.03
C PHE A 44 18.58 -33.89 -4.68
N LYS A 45 19.68 -34.65 -4.71
CA LYS A 45 20.36 -35.14 -3.50
C LYS A 45 20.90 -34.03 -2.60
N ASN A 46 21.28 -32.90 -3.20
CA ASN A 46 21.85 -31.77 -2.49
C ASN A 46 20.81 -30.71 -2.09
N VAL A 47 19.52 -30.99 -2.26
CA VAL A 47 18.45 -30.07 -1.85
C VAL A 47 18.38 -30.01 -0.32
N VAL A 48 18.66 -28.84 0.22
CA VAL A 48 18.68 -28.56 1.66
C VAL A 48 17.39 -27.88 2.14
N LEU A 49 16.58 -27.36 1.20
CA LEU A 49 15.31 -26.71 1.50
C LEU A 49 14.30 -26.97 0.36
N HIS A 50 13.14 -27.48 0.72
CA HIS A 50 11.99 -27.57 -0.16
C HIS A 50 11.03 -26.42 0.18
N VAL A 51 10.80 -25.53 -0.76
CA VAL A 51 9.93 -24.37 -0.59
C VAL A 51 8.60 -24.65 -1.29
N VAL A 52 7.50 -24.56 -0.57
CA VAL A 52 6.18 -24.85 -1.11
C VAL A 52 5.21 -23.71 -0.84
N TRP A 53 4.22 -23.60 -1.68
CA TRP A 53 3.13 -22.66 -1.42
C TRP A 53 2.21 -23.18 -0.31
N ASP A 54 1.85 -24.46 -0.33
CA ASP A 54 0.98 -25.10 0.66
C ASP A 54 1.56 -26.44 1.12
N ALA A 55 1.66 -26.61 2.44
CA ALA A 55 2.16 -27.82 3.07
C ALA A 55 1.15 -28.38 4.05
N LYS A 56 0.96 -29.71 4.00
CA LYS A 56 0.22 -30.44 5.03
C LYS A 56 1.21 -31.06 6.03
N PRO A 57 1.00 -30.90 7.34
CA PRO A 57 1.83 -31.58 8.33
C PRO A 57 1.63 -33.12 8.28
N PRO A 58 2.66 -33.93 8.59
CA PRO A 58 4.03 -33.58 8.89
C PRO A 58 4.86 -33.31 7.62
N ALA A 59 5.79 -32.33 7.73
CA ALA A 59 6.71 -32.04 6.66
C ALA A 59 7.65 -33.24 6.40
N SER A 60 7.84 -33.56 5.13
CA SER A 60 8.77 -34.59 4.67
C SER A 60 10.20 -34.08 4.65
N HIS A 61 11.17 -34.99 4.56
CA HIS A 61 12.57 -34.61 4.29
C HIS A 61 12.72 -34.35 2.79
N PRO A 62 13.34 -33.25 2.32
CA PRO A 62 14.12 -32.21 3.03
C PRO A 62 13.24 -31.24 3.84
N PRO A 63 13.85 -30.41 4.72
CA PRO A 63 13.14 -29.39 5.48
C PRO A 63 12.26 -28.55 4.55
N THR A 64 10.97 -28.38 4.93
CA THR A 64 9.99 -27.76 4.06
C THR A 64 9.53 -26.41 4.62
N LEU A 65 9.65 -25.34 3.82
CA LEU A 65 9.16 -24.01 4.13
C LEU A 65 7.85 -23.73 3.38
N CYS A 66 6.77 -23.51 4.13
CA CYS A 66 5.51 -23.07 3.54
C CYS A 66 5.47 -21.56 3.40
N LEU A 67 5.64 -21.04 2.16
CA LEU A 67 5.70 -19.61 1.87
C LEU A 67 4.45 -18.87 2.32
N ARG A 68 3.27 -19.46 2.13
CA ARG A 68 2.00 -18.85 2.51
C ARG A 68 1.94 -18.41 3.98
N LYS A 69 2.67 -19.11 4.87
CA LYS A 69 2.66 -18.85 6.32
C LYS A 69 3.67 -17.81 6.76
N VAL A 70 4.65 -17.49 5.91
CA VAL A 70 5.79 -16.64 6.23
C VAL A 70 5.88 -15.38 5.36
N LEU A 71 4.91 -15.19 4.46
CA LEU A 71 4.83 -13.97 3.68
C LEU A 71 4.48 -12.79 4.59
N ASP A 72 5.21 -11.70 4.41
CA ASP A 72 5.01 -10.41 5.09
C ASP A 72 3.90 -9.56 4.45
N ALA A 73 3.39 -9.98 3.29
CA ALA A 73 2.26 -9.37 2.61
C ALA A 73 1.46 -10.41 1.81
N PRO A 74 0.17 -10.15 1.49
CA PRO A 74 -0.62 -11.01 0.63
C PRO A 74 0.03 -11.25 -0.73
N LEU A 75 -0.13 -12.45 -1.30
CA LEU A 75 0.43 -12.79 -2.61
C LEU A 75 0.04 -11.80 -3.70
N ALA A 76 -1.18 -11.27 -3.65
CA ALA A 76 -1.65 -10.22 -4.56
C ALA A 76 -0.80 -8.93 -4.48
N GLU A 77 -0.29 -8.58 -3.32
CA GLU A 77 0.63 -7.46 -3.15
C GLU A 77 2.05 -7.81 -3.61
N LEU A 78 2.52 -9.02 -3.27
CA LEU A 78 3.86 -9.48 -3.62
C LEU A 78 4.02 -9.72 -5.12
N SER A 79 3.00 -10.26 -5.79
CA SER A 79 3.00 -10.45 -7.25
C SER A 79 3.21 -9.14 -8.01
N LEU A 80 2.82 -8.00 -7.42
CA LEU A 80 3.03 -6.68 -7.99
C LEU A 80 4.49 -6.21 -7.94
N GLN A 81 5.30 -6.79 -7.05
CA GLN A 81 6.72 -6.47 -6.95
C GLN A 81 7.54 -7.16 -8.03
N LEU A 82 7.10 -8.33 -8.46
CA LEU A 82 7.81 -9.15 -9.43
C LEU A 82 7.60 -8.67 -10.89
N GLU A 83 6.60 -7.80 -11.13
CA GLU A 83 6.11 -7.50 -12.47
C GLU A 83 6.58 -6.17 -13.06
N HIS A 84 7.83 -5.78 -12.86
CA HIS A 84 8.30 -4.55 -13.53
C HIS A 84 8.53 -4.71 -15.04
N ASN A 85 8.55 -5.91 -15.62
CA ASN A 85 9.02 -6.05 -17.01
C ASN A 85 8.23 -6.94 -17.98
N SER A 86 7.11 -7.58 -17.67
CA SER A 86 6.55 -8.53 -18.65
C SER A 86 5.08 -8.89 -18.57
N ILE A 87 4.17 -8.01 -18.16
CA ILE A 87 2.75 -8.33 -18.32
C ILE A 87 2.21 -7.78 -19.62
N ARG A 88 2.62 -8.35 -20.74
CA ARG A 88 1.86 -8.16 -21.98
C ARG A 88 0.78 -9.22 -22.19
N ILE A 89 0.91 -10.39 -21.57
CA ILE A 89 -0.07 -11.48 -21.71
C ILE A 89 -0.12 -12.26 -20.40
N LEU A 90 -1.13 -11.98 -19.56
CA LEU A 90 -1.41 -12.84 -18.41
C LEU A 90 -1.99 -14.16 -18.92
N PRO A 91 -1.55 -15.33 -18.40
CA PRO A 91 -2.07 -16.63 -18.81
C PRO A 91 -3.59 -16.73 -18.63
N GLU A 92 -4.26 -17.51 -19.47
CA GLU A 92 -5.73 -17.73 -19.38
C GLU A 92 -6.16 -18.33 -18.03
N ASN A 93 -5.27 -19.07 -17.38
CA ASN A 93 -5.47 -19.68 -16.07
C ASN A 93 -5.52 -18.68 -14.90
N LEU A 94 -5.27 -17.37 -15.12
CA LEU A 94 -5.54 -16.33 -14.13
C LEU A 94 -7.01 -15.95 -14.03
N LEU A 95 -7.84 -16.34 -14.98
CA LEU A 95 -9.27 -16.14 -14.88
C LEU A 95 -9.84 -16.97 -13.71
N GLY A 96 -10.53 -16.30 -12.78
CA GLY A 96 -11.23 -17.00 -11.70
C GLY A 96 -12.45 -17.76 -12.20
N LYS A 97 -12.80 -18.87 -11.53
CA LYS A 97 -14.05 -19.62 -11.79
C LYS A 97 -15.30 -18.75 -11.66
N CYS A 98 -15.21 -17.63 -10.91
CA CYS A 98 -16.27 -16.63 -10.73
C CYS A 98 -16.46 -15.70 -11.95
N SER A 99 -15.53 -15.68 -12.90
CA SER A 99 -15.60 -14.77 -14.04
C SER A 99 -16.79 -15.07 -14.97
N ALA A 100 -17.15 -16.33 -15.17
CA ALA A 100 -18.32 -16.70 -15.96
C ALA A 100 -19.62 -16.19 -15.33
N PRO A 101 -19.97 -16.55 -14.06
CA PRO A 101 -21.19 -16.03 -13.44
C PRO A 101 -21.21 -14.51 -13.29
N LEU A 102 -20.06 -13.84 -13.07
CA LEU A 102 -20.01 -12.37 -13.03
C LEU A 102 -20.33 -11.70 -14.38
N ARG A 103 -20.04 -12.37 -15.49
CA ARG A 103 -20.40 -11.87 -16.83
C ARG A 103 -21.89 -12.03 -17.15
N GLU A 104 -22.55 -12.99 -16.52
CA GLU A 104 -23.99 -13.22 -16.67
C GLU A 104 -24.83 -12.20 -15.90
N LEU A 105 -24.25 -11.50 -14.91
CA LEU A 105 -24.93 -10.42 -14.22
C LEU A 105 -25.17 -9.24 -15.16
N ASP A 106 -26.36 -8.66 -15.08
CA ASP A 106 -26.63 -7.37 -15.69
C ASP A 106 -25.81 -6.26 -15.02
N THR A 107 -25.80 -5.07 -15.60
CA THR A 107 -24.99 -3.95 -15.10
C THR A 107 -25.41 -3.54 -13.70
N VAL A 108 -26.71 -3.52 -13.40
CA VAL A 108 -27.24 -3.09 -12.09
C VAL A 108 -26.86 -4.08 -11.00
N ALA A 109 -27.02 -5.39 -11.25
CA ALA A 109 -26.65 -6.42 -10.30
C ALA A 109 -25.15 -6.44 -10.04
N LEU A 110 -24.31 -6.24 -11.06
CA LEU A 110 -22.86 -6.15 -10.91
C LEU A 110 -22.46 -4.90 -10.12
N ASP A 111 -23.05 -3.74 -10.42
CA ASP A 111 -22.80 -2.50 -9.68
C ASP A 111 -23.19 -2.63 -8.19
N ASN A 112 -24.34 -3.24 -7.90
CA ASN A 112 -24.77 -3.52 -6.54
C ASN A 112 -23.80 -4.45 -5.81
N LEU A 113 -23.34 -5.51 -6.43
CA LEU A 113 -22.35 -6.44 -5.86
C LEU A 113 -21.03 -5.72 -5.53
N LEU A 114 -20.52 -4.91 -6.49
CA LEU A 114 -19.28 -4.16 -6.29
C LEU A 114 -19.43 -3.10 -5.19
N ASN A 115 -20.57 -2.41 -5.14
CA ASN A 115 -20.85 -1.40 -4.11
C ASN A 115 -20.96 -2.04 -2.73
N GLN A 116 -21.58 -3.22 -2.58
CA GLN A 116 -21.61 -3.93 -1.30
C GLN A 116 -20.21 -4.35 -0.86
N ALA A 117 -19.39 -4.90 -1.76
CA ALA A 117 -18.01 -5.22 -1.45
C ALA A 117 -17.18 -3.96 -1.09
N ALA A 118 -17.44 -2.83 -1.75
CA ALA A 118 -16.82 -1.55 -1.44
C ALA A 118 -17.21 -1.04 -0.04
N GLN A 119 -18.48 -1.21 0.37
CA GLN A 119 -18.95 -0.87 1.71
C GLN A 119 -18.26 -1.73 2.79
N VAL A 120 -18.11 -3.03 2.56
CA VAL A 120 -17.32 -3.90 3.47
C VAL A 120 -15.89 -3.35 3.63
N ARG A 121 -15.28 -2.93 2.52
CA ARG A 121 -13.94 -2.36 2.56
C ARG A 121 -13.87 -1.02 3.31
N LEU A 122 -14.86 -0.14 3.11
CA LEU A 122 -14.98 1.10 3.86
C LEU A 122 -15.08 0.82 5.37
N GLN A 123 -15.98 -0.08 5.75
CA GLN A 123 -16.20 -0.46 7.14
C GLN A 123 -14.96 -1.08 7.79
N ASN A 124 -14.23 -1.95 7.08
CA ASN A 124 -12.98 -2.54 7.57
C ASN A 124 -11.91 -1.47 7.85
N LYS A 125 -11.76 -0.50 6.95
CA LYS A 125 -10.84 0.64 7.15
C LYS A 125 -11.28 1.54 8.30
N ALA A 126 -12.56 1.82 8.37
CA ALA A 126 -13.18 2.60 9.42
C ALA A 126 -12.99 1.93 10.80
N ALA A 127 -13.19 0.62 10.89
CA ALA A 127 -12.97 -0.16 12.12
C ALA A 127 -11.51 -0.09 12.58
N HIS A 128 -10.56 -0.15 11.66
CA HIS A 128 -9.12 0.01 11.96
C HIS A 128 -8.80 1.38 12.55
N LEU A 129 -9.33 2.44 11.92
CA LEU A 129 -9.14 3.82 12.39
C LEU A 129 -9.81 4.05 13.76
N ARG A 130 -11.02 3.47 13.97
CA ARG A 130 -11.72 3.48 15.25
C ARG A 130 -10.89 2.84 16.36
N ALA A 131 -10.44 1.62 16.12
CA ALA A 131 -9.64 0.88 17.09
C ALA A 131 -8.38 1.67 17.47
N ARG A 132 -7.72 2.30 16.50
CA ARG A 132 -6.56 3.14 16.77
C ARG A 132 -6.93 4.41 17.52
N ALA A 133 -8.01 5.08 17.13
CA ALA A 133 -8.47 6.33 17.77
C ALA A 133 -8.84 6.14 19.25
N GLN A 134 -9.31 4.95 19.65
CA GLN A 134 -9.59 4.63 21.05
C GLN A 134 -8.35 4.71 21.94
N HIS A 135 -7.15 4.51 21.39
CA HIS A 135 -5.89 4.54 22.12
C HIS A 135 -5.17 5.88 22.03
N VAL A 136 -5.23 6.54 20.88
CA VAL A 136 -4.41 7.74 20.62
C VAL A 136 -5.21 8.99 20.28
N GLY A 137 -6.53 8.90 20.22
CA GLY A 137 -7.43 9.98 19.79
C GLY A 137 -7.58 10.09 18.27
N TRP A 138 -8.65 10.79 17.86
CA TRP A 138 -9.07 10.85 16.43
C TRP A 138 -8.05 11.57 15.54
N GLU A 139 -7.49 12.67 16.03
CA GLU A 139 -6.50 13.43 15.26
C GLU A 139 -5.24 12.61 15.01
N GLN A 140 -4.69 11.99 16.05
CA GLN A 140 -3.49 11.16 15.91
C GLN A 140 -3.73 9.94 15.01
N ALA A 141 -4.90 9.31 15.10
CA ALA A 141 -5.26 8.21 14.20
C ALA A 141 -5.33 8.66 12.72
N LEU A 142 -5.79 9.89 12.45
CA LEU A 142 -5.74 10.48 11.12
C LEU A 142 -4.29 10.65 10.63
N TRP A 143 -3.42 11.24 11.45
CA TRP A 143 -2.01 11.43 11.11
C TRP A 143 -1.31 10.10 10.80
N GLU A 144 -1.53 9.07 11.61
CA GLU A 144 -0.99 7.74 11.37
C GLU A 144 -1.51 7.14 10.05
N GLY A 145 -2.80 7.31 9.77
CA GLY A 145 -3.41 6.90 8.50
C GLY A 145 -2.80 7.62 7.30
N LEU A 146 -2.62 8.93 7.38
CA LEU A 146 -2.01 9.74 6.32
C LEU A 146 -0.55 9.33 6.05
N PHE A 147 0.27 9.21 7.09
CA PHE A 147 1.66 8.79 6.95
C PHE A 147 1.77 7.36 6.39
N ARG A 148 0.96 6.45 6.91
CA ARG A 148 0.87 5.08 6.38
C ARG A 148 0.58 5.08 4.88
N ALA A 149 -0.36 5.90 4.42
CA ALA A 149 -0.69 6.03 3.00
C ALA A 149 0.43 6.68 2.19
N LEU A 150 1.18 7.64 2.76
CA LEU A 150 2.36 8.24 2.14
C LEU A 150 3.52 7.24 2.00
N GLY A 151 3.62 6.23 2.86
CA GLY A 151 4.58 5.13 2.76
C GLY A 151 4.35 4.23 1.55
N TYR A 152 3.17 4.34 0.95
CA TYR A 152 2.77 3.55 -0.21
C TYR A 152 2.87 2.05 0.08
N LYS A 153 3.61 1.31 -0.74
CA LYS A 153 3.70 -0.14 -0.70
C LYS A 153 4.86 -0.64 0.18
N HIS A 154 5.97 0.08 0.14
CA HIS A 154 7.23 -0.45 0.67
C HIS A 154 7.69 0.23 1.97
N ASN A 155 7.20 1.44 2.25
CA ASN A 155 7.62 2.24 3.38
C ASN A 155 6.48 2.55 4.35
N VAL A 156 5.48 1.65 4.41
CA VAL A 156 4.32 1.79 5.30
C VAL A 156 4.75 1.86 6.75
N TRP A 157 5.56 0.90 7.19
CA TRP A 157 6.00 0.80 8.58
C TRP A 157 6.84 2.02 9.01
N PRO A 158 7.94 2.41 8.34
CA PRO A 158 8.74 3.55 8.81
C PRO A 158 7.97 4.87 8.77
N MET A 159 7.08 5.07 7.81
CA MET A 159 6.21 6.25 7.80
C MET A 159 5.23 6.25 8.97
N GLN A 160 4.59 5.11 9.26
CA GLN A 160 3.67 4.99 10.40
C GLN A 160 4.41 5.25 11.72
N HIS A 161 5.59 4.68 11.91
CA HIS A 161 6.41 4.90 13.10
C HIS A 161 6.74 6.39 13.32
N LEU A 162 7.06 7.12 12.25
CA LEU A 162 7.26 8.57 12.35
C LEU A 162 5.98 9.30 12.79
N ALA A 163 4.81 8.86 12.34
CA ALA A 163 3.54 9.44 12.79
C ALA A 163 3.25 9.12 14.26
N GLU A 164 3.56 7.91 14.72
CA GLU A 164 3.41 7.48 16.13
C GLU A 164 4.28 8.32 17.07
N THR A 165 5.42 8.79 16.57
CA THR A 165 6.34 9.68 17.29
C THR A 165 6.12 11.17 16.99
N ARG A 166 4.91 11.59 16.58
CA ARG A 166 4.58 12.98 16.19
C ARG A 166 4.97 14.01 17.23
N TRP A 167 4.82 13.72 18.49
CA TRP A 167 5.19 14.59 19.60
C TRP A 167 6.67 14.99 19.62
N LEU A 168 7.55 14.21 18.99
CA LEU A 168 8.99 14.53 18.88
C LEU A 168 9.26 15.63 17.85
N TRP A 169 8.62 15.55 16.70
CA TRP A 169 8.93 16.43 15.57
C TRP A 169 7.92 17.58 15.38
N GLN A 170 6.77 17.51 16.06
CA GLN A 170 5.74 18.55 16.09
C GLN A 170 5.32 18.85 17.55
N PRO A 171 6.20 19.42 18.38
CA PRO A 171 5.86 19.76 19.76
C PRO A 171 4.88 20.95 19.87
N GLY A 172 4.61 21.65 18.78
CA GLY A 172 3.73 22.82 18.67
C GLY A 172 3.75 23.41 17.26
N ALA A 173 3.28 24.63 17.10
CA ALA A 173 3.33 25.35 15.83
C ALA A 173 4.80 25.64 15.46
N ASP A 174 5.20 25.25 14.27
CA ASP A 174 6.54 25.48 13.73
C ASP A 174 6.54 25.63 12.21
N SER A 175 7.63 26.11 11.64
CA SER A 175 7.76 26.28 10.21
C SER A 175 7.80 24.92 9.47
N PRO A 176 7.31 24.84 8.22
CA PRO A 176 7.46 23.63 7.44
C PRO A 176 8.91 23.15 7.34
N PHE A 177 9.86 24.09 7.29
CA PHE A 177 11.28 23.80 7.17
C PHE A 177 11.85 23.11 8.42
N ASN A 178 11.50 23.59 9.62
CA ASN A 178 11.97 22.98 10.87
C ASN A 178 11.36 21.58 11.03
N ILE A 179 10.07 21.42 10.75
CA ILE A 179 9.40 20.12 10.79
C ILE A 179 10.02 19.16 9.77
N GLN A 180 10.33 19.63 8.55
CA GLN A 180 11.04 18.83 7.56
C GLN A 180 12.40 18.36 8.09
N SER A 181 13.14 19.25 8.72
CA SER A 181 14.48 18.94 9.26
C SER A 181 14.41 17.84 10.31
N ARG A 182 13.46 17.92 11.25
CA ARG A 182 13.23 16.89 12.27
C ARG A 182 12.76 15.56 11.67
N LEU A 183 11.78 15.59 10.76
CA LEU A 183 11.29 14.39 10.10
C LEU A 183 12.38 13.69 9.29
N LEU A 184 13.20 14.44 8.54
CA LEU A 184 14.30 13.91 7.76
C LEU A 184 15.43 13.37 8.65
N GLY A 185 15.68 14.00 9.78
CA GLY A 185 16.63 13.52 10.78
C GLY A 185 16.15 12.23 11.45
N LEU A 186 14.95 12.25 12.05
CA LEU A 186 14.34 11.09 12.72
C LEU A 186 14.17 9.89 11.76
N SER A 187 13.92 10.16 10.48
CA SER A 187 13.83 9.09 9.48
C SER A 187 15.18 8.43 9.14
N GLY A 188 16.31 8.96 9.59
CA GLY A 188 17.64 8.49 9.22
C GLY A 188 17.97 8.71 7.73
N LEU A 189 17.24 9.60 7.05
CA LEU A 189 17.43 9.87 5.61
C LEU A 189 18.38 11.03 5.33
N LEU A 190 18.85 11.73 6.36
CA LEU A 190 19.94 12.67 6.23
C LEU A 190 21.28 11.94 6.12
N PRO A 191 22.25 12.45 5.33
CA PRO A 191 23.58 11.87 5.29
C PRO A 191 24.29 12.05 6.64
N ALA A 192 25.09 11.05 7.03
CA ALA A 192 25.88 11.12 8.25
C ALA A 192 26.91 12.26 8.23
N GLU A 193 27.46 12.54 7.06
CA GLU A 193 28.42 13.62 6.81
C GLU A 193 28.03 14.42 5.58
N LEU A 194 28.23 15.72 5.61
CA LEU A 194 28.05 16.60 4.46
C LEU A 194 29.29 16.58 3.58
N ILE A 195 29.15 16.00 2.39
CA ILE A 195 30.19 16.09 1.37
C ILE A 195 30.16 17.51 0.78
N ARG A 196 31.29 18.20 0.80
CA ARG A 196 31.41 19.56 0.24
C ARG A 196 31.39 19.55 -1.29
N ASN A 197 30.22 19.51 -1.88
CA ASN A 197 30.01 19.76 -3.29
C ASN A 197 29.36 21.13 -3.50
N LYS A 198 29.65 21.80 -4.62
CA LYS A 198 29.24 23.19 -4.90
C LYS A 198 27.92 23.29 -5.68
N SER A 199 26.88 22.51 -5.34
CA SER A 199 25.58 22.61 -6.02
C SER A 199 24.54 23.31 -5.13
N GLY A 200 23.55 24.00 -5.71
CA GLY A 200 22.49 24.65 -4.92
C GLY A 200 21.60 23.68 -4.13
N ALA A 201 21.60 22.39 -4.48
CA ALA A 201 20.98 21.34 -3.69
C ALA A 201 21.73 21.11 -2.36
N ASP A 202 23.04 21.37 -2.36
CA ASP A 202 23.88 21.25 -1.15
C ASP A 202 23.56 22.35 -0.14
N ASP A 203 23.11 23.52 -0.56
CA ASP A 203 22.75 24.60 0.36
C ASP A 203 21.49 24.29 1.14
N TYR A 204 20.45 23.74 0.48
CA TYR A 204 19.23 23.28 1.17
C TYR A 204 19.53 22.13 2.13
N LEU A 205 20.26 21.12 1.68
CA LEU A 205 20.64 19.98 2.50
C LEU A 205 21.46 20.44 3.73
N ARG A 206 22.37 21.39 3.56
CA ARG A 206 23.18 21.96 4.65
C ARG A 206 22.30 22.66 5.67
N GLN A 207 21.36 23.51 5.23
CA GLN A 207 20.44 24.20 6.13
C GLN A 207 19.59 23.21 6.94
N VAL A 208 19.03 22.18 6.28
CA VAL A 208 18.26 21.09 6.93
C VAL A 208 19.15 20.37 7.97
N TRP A 209 20.37 20.05 7.56
CA TRP A 209 21.34 19.37 8.40
C TRP A 209 21.76 20.20 9.61
N ASP A 210 21.96 21.52 9.45
CA ASP A 210 22.31 22.45 10.52
C ASP A 210 21.19 22.55 11.57
N VAL A 211 19.92 22.56 11.16
CA VAL A 211 18.79 22.53 12.10
C VAL A 211 18.78 21.21 12.86
N TRP A 212 18.82 20.10 12.14
CA TRP A 212 18.84 18.76 12.73
C TRP A 212 20.01 18.59 13.71
N TRP A 213 21.21 19.04 13.33
CA TRP A 213 22.42 18.91 14.13
C TRP A 213 22.33 19.56 15.50
N ARG A 214 21.62 20.67 15.62
CA ARG A 214 21.42 21.38 16.90
C ARG A 214 20.48 20.64 17.84
N GLU A 215 19.53 19.90 17.30
CA GLU A 215 18.45 19.24 18.05
C GLU A 215 18.66 17.73 18.23
N ARG A 216 19.50 17.10 17.43
CA ARG A 216 19.63 15.64 17.29
C ARG A 216 19.87 14.88 18.60
N ASP A 217 20.60 15.48 19.54
CA ASP A 217 20.99 14.79 20.79
C ASP A 217 19.76 14.47 21.65
N ALA A 218 18.68 15.24 21.50
CA ALA A 218 17.39 14.97 22.13
C ALA A 218 16.62 13.79 21.47
N PHE A 219 17.03 13.35 20.28
CA PHE A 219 16.30 12.38 19.48
C PHE A 219 17.08 11.11 19.16
N THR A 220 18.27 10.94 19.71
CA THR A 220 19.22 9.86 19.32
C THR A 220 18.60 8.47 19.38
N GLU A 221 17.78 8.19 20.39
CA GLU A 221 17.12 6.88 20.57
C GLU A 221 15.95 6.63 19.62
N ASN A 222 15.47 7.68 18.94
CA ASN A 222 14.28 7.62 18.09
C ASN A 222 14.60 7.66 16.59
N VAL A 223 15.88 7.76 16.22
CA VAL A 223 16.29 7.81 14.83
C VAL A 223 16.14 6.44 14.17
N LEU A 224 15.36 6.38 13.09
CA LEU A 224 15.19 5.16 12.33
C LEU A 224 16.48 4.78 11.59
N PRO A 225 16.89 3.51 11.63
CA PRO A 225 18.01 3.06 10.83
C PRO A 225 17.67 3.10 9.34
N ARG A 226 18.64 3.54 8.51
CA ARG A 226 18.42 3.72 7.06
C ARG A 226 17.97 2.44 6.34
N ASN A 227 18.33 1.26 6.82
CA ASN A 227 18.00 -0.03 6.22
C ASN A 227 16.51 -0.43 6.32
N VAL A 228 15.70 0.26 7.13
CA VAL A 228 14.25 0.04 7.17
C VAL A 228 13.52 0.62 5.96
N TRP A 229 14.20 1.52 5.21
CA TRP A 229 13.63 2.17 4.04
C TRP A 229 13.93 1.37 2.77
N ARG A 230 12.92 1.22 1.95
CA ARG A 230 13.02 0.62 0.62
C ARG A 230 12.99 1.72 -0.44
N PHE A 231 14.08 1.82 -1.23
CA PHE A 231 14.22 2.84 -2.28
C PHE A 231 14.09 2.23 -3.67
N HIS A 232 14.34 0.93 -3.80
CA HIS A 232 14.28 0.25 -5.09
C HIS A 232 12.83 0.10 -5.57
N GLY A 233 12.61 0.27 -6.87
CA GLY A 233 11.28 0.15 -7.48
C GLY A 233 10.31 1.31 -7.19
N LEU A 234 10.75 2.38 -6.51
CA LEU A 234 9.93 3.55 -6.26
C LEU A 234 9.91 4.49 -7.48
N ARG A 235 8.73 5.00 -7.81
CA ARG A 235 8.65 6.17 -8.70
C ARG A 235 9.27 7.37 -7.97
N PRO A 236 10.03 8.26 -8.66
CA PRO A 236 10.70 9.40 -8.02
C PRO A 236 9.75 10.26 -7.16
N ALA A 237 8.52 10.48 -7.65
CA ALA A 237 7.49 11.21 -6.91
C ALA A 237 7.12 10.58 -5.55
N ASN A 238 7.34 9.29 -5.35
CA ASN A 238 7.03 8.55 -4.12
C ASN A 238 8.25 8.39 -3.20
N HIS A 239 9.36 9.06 -3.49
CA HIS A 239 10.55 8.96 -2.65
C HIS A 239 10.24 9.43 -1.22
N PRO A 240 10.66 8.70 -0.16
CA PRO A 240 10.32 9.01 1.22
C PRO A 240 10.66 10.46 1.63
N GLN A 241 11.84 10.97 1.26
CA GLN A 241 12.23 12.35 1.56
C GLN A 241 11.18 13.38 1.10
N ARG A 242 10.68 13.20 -0.13
CA ARG A 242 9.67 14.08 -0.71
C ARG A 242 8.30 13.93 -0.03
N ARG A 243 7.98 12.72 0.45
CA ARG A 243 6.74 12.44 1.20
C ARG A 243 6.78 13.02 2.60
N LEU A 244 7.95 13.00 3.25
CA LEU A 244 8.15 13.65 4.55
C LEU A 244 8.08 15.18 4.42
N ALA A 245 8.63 15.76 3.35
CA ALA A 245 8.47 17.18 3.07
C ALA A 245 7.00 17.58 2.92
N LEU A 246 6.20 16.80 2.18
CA LEU A 246 4.76 17.02 2.08
C LEU A 246 4.08 16.98 3.45
N ALA A 247 4.38 15.95 4.25
CA ALA A 247 3.81 15.79 5.59
C ALA A 247 4.17 16.95 6.52
N ALA A 248 5.39 17.50 6.40
CA ALA A 248 5.81 18.66 7.17
C ALA A 248 5.00 19.93 6.84
N HIS A 249 4.64 20.14 5.58
CA HIS A 249 3.75 21.23 5.20
C HIS A 249 2.35 21.08 5.80
N TRP A 250 1.79 19.87 5.80
CA TRP A 250 0.50 19.63 6.46
C TRP A 250 0.58 19.85 7.95
N ALA A 251 1.66 19.40 8.58
CA ALA A 251 1.87 19.52 10.02
C ALA A 251 2.15 20.96 10.47
N SER A 252 2.68 21.82 9.60
CA SER A 252 2.88 23.25 9.93
C SER A 252 1.59 24.08 9.85
N ASP A 253 0.55 23.56 9.21
CA ASP A 253 -0.78 24.18 9.18
C ASP A 253 -1.60 23.70 10.39
N ALA A 254 -1.70 24.53 11.41
CA ALA A 254 -2.46 24.21 12.62
C ALA A 254 -3.96 23.94 12.34
N THR A 255 -4.47 24.43 11.21
CA THR A 255 -5.88 24.25 10.81
C THR A 255 -6.09 23.07 9.87
N PHE A 256 -5.06 22.31 9.54
CA PHE A 256 -5.13 21.24 8.54
C PHE A 256 -6.22 20.21 8.82
N VAL A 257 -6.32 19.73 10.05
CA VAL A 257 -7.33 18.74 10.45
C VAL A 257 -8.72 19.35 10.45
N GLU A 258 -8.85 20.57 10.97
CA GLU A 258 -10.14 21.32 10.94
C GLU A 258 -10.62 21.58 9.53
N ARG A 259 -9.73 21.84 8.58
CA ARG A 259 -10.07 21.99 7.15
C ARG A 259 -10.61 20.70 6.55
N ILE A 260 -10.06 19.54 6.91
CA ILE A 260 -10.59 18.23 6.51
C ILE A 260 -11.98 18.02 7.13
N GLU A 261 -12.15 18.36 8.40
CA GLU A 261 -13.45 18.26 9.08
C GLU A 261 -14.48 19.21 8.48
N SER A 262 -14.11 20.45 8.22
CA SER A 262 -15.00 21.44 7.58
C SER A 262 -15.37 21.03 6.15
N TRP A 263 -14.44 20.39 5.42
CA TRP A 263 -14.72 19.89 4.08
C TRP A 263 -15.89 18.92 4.06
N CYS A 264 -16.05 18.06 5.06
CA CYS A 264 -17.15 17.10 5.07
C CYS A 264 -18.52 17.73 5.26
N GLN A 265 -18.58 18.96 5.79
CA GLN A 265 -19.82 19.71 6.02
C GLN A 265 -20.22 20.58 4.82
N CYS A 266 -19.30 20.81 3.88
CA CYS A 266 -19.59 21.61 2.68
C CYS A 266 -20.51 20.86 1.73
N ASP A 267 -21.43 21.57 1.07
CA ASP A 267 -22.20 21.01 -0.04
C ASP A 267 -21.33 21.00 -1.30
N ILE A 268 -20.94 19.79 -1.73
CA ILE A 268 -20.02 19.59 -2.84
C ILE A 268 -20.64 18.61 -3.85
N VAL A 269 -20.78 19.06 -5.08
CA VAL A 269 -21.26 18.22 -6.18
C VAL A 269 -20.23 17.15 -6.53
N ASP A 270 -20.68 15.99 -6.99
CA ASP A 270 -19.81 14.82 -7.23
C ASP A 270 -18.61 15.12 -8.13
N LYS A 271 -18.80 15.90 -9.18
CA LYS A 271 -17.72 16.28 -10.11
C LYS A 271 -16.61 17.13 -9.48
N ALA A 272 -16.90 17.80 -8.37
CA ALA A 272 -15.95 18.67 -7.67
C ALA A 272 -15.29 18.01 -6.46
N LEU A 273 -15.63 16.76 -6.12
CA LEU A 273 -15.11 16.06 -4.94
C LEU A 273 -13.57 16.00 -4.92
N LEU A 274 -12.96 15.54 -6.01
CA LEU A 274 -11.52 15.42 -6.13
C LEU A 274 -10.83 16.79 -6.01
N ASP A 275 -11.30 17.78 -6.78
CA ASP A 275 -10.71 19.13 -6.80
C ASP A 275 -10.85 19.83 -5.45
N SER A 276 -11.98 19.66 -4.78
CA SER A 276 -12.24 20.26 -3.47
C SER A 276 -11.30 19.73 -2.39
N LEU A 277 -11.07 18.42 -2.33
CA LEU A 277 -10.13 17.83 -1.40
C LEU A 277 -8.67 18.13 -1.81
N MET A 278 -8.40 18.16 -3.11
CA MET A 278 -7.08 18.52 -3.63
C MET A 278 -6.66 19.91 -3.17
N LYS A 279 -7.55 20.91 -3.14
CA LYS A 279 -7.27 22.26 -2.61
C LYS A 279 -6.84 22.27 -1.14
N ILE A 280 -7.28 21.32 -0.35
CA ILE A 280 -6.87 21.17 1.05
C ILE A 280 -5.49 20.54 1.20
N LEU A 281 -5.21 19.54 0.35
CA LEU A 281 -4.02 18.72 0.46
C LEU A 281 -2.81 19.25 -0.32
N LEU A 282 -3.03 20.13 -1.30
CA LEU A 282 -1.95 20.67 -2.12
C LEU A 282 -1.07 21.67 -1.34
N VAL A 283 0.22 21.52 -1.56
CA VAL A 283 1.25 22.48 -1.14
C VAL A 283 1.54 23.44 -2.27
N GLY A 284 1.23 24.70 -2.07
CA GLY A 284 1.36 25.73 -3.11
C GLY A 284 2.80 26.18 -3.37
N ARG A 285 3.65 26.13 -2.33
CA ARG A 285 5.03 26.60 -2.39
C ARG A 285 5.98 25.72 -1.58
N ASP A 286 7.05 25.29 -2.22
CA ASP A 286 8.24 24.72 -1.60
C ASP A 286 9.41 24.97 -2.57
N ASP A 287 10.41 25.71 -2.12
CA ASP A 287 11.48 26.20 -3.01
C ASP A 287 12.46 25.08 -3.39
N PHE A 288 12.46 23.95 -2.68
CA PHE A 288 13.31 22.81 -2.98
C PHE A 288 12.50 21.62 -3.53
N TRP A 289 11.51 21.11 -2.80
CA TRP A 289 10.86 19.85 -3.12
C TRP A 289 9.88 19.90 -4.31
N LEU A 290 9.45 21.08 -4.72
CA LEU A 290 8.75 21.21 -6.00
C LEU A 290 9.71 21.03 -7.21
N TRP A 291 11.02 21.16 -7.01
CA TRP A 291 12.03 21.14 -8.05
C TRP A 291 12.97 19.95 -7.99
N HIS A 292 12.95 19.14 -6.92
CA HIS A 292 13.85 18.02 -6.71
C HIS A 292 13.10 16.77 -6.32
N TRP A 293 13.55 15.62 -6.82
CA TRP A 293 13.01 14.32 -6.41
C TRP A 293 13.64 13.80 -5.12
N THR A 294 14.92 14.06 -4.94
CA THR A 294 15.73 13.68 -3.79
C THR A 294 16.77 14.78 -3.53
N PHE A 295 17.47 14.73 -2.42
CA PHE A 295 18.58 15.65 -2.14
C PHE A 295 19.64 15.68 -3.24
N HIS A 296 19.89 14.55 -3.89
CA HIS A 296 20.95 14.41 -4.91
C HIS A 296 20.43 14.41 -6.35
N SER A 297 19.16 14.64 -6.56
CA SER A 297 18.62 14.73 -7.91
C SER A 297 18.94 16.10 -8.54
N ALA A 298 19.16 16.11 -9.84
CA ALA A 298 19.21 17.37 -10.59
C ALA A 298 17.90 18.15 -10.41
N ARG A 299 17.99 19.48 -10.48
CA ARG A 299 16.80 20.34 -10.50
C ARG A 299 15.97 20.06 -11.75
N MET A 300 14.68 19.84 -11.56
CA MET A 300 13.73 19.63 -12.65
C MET A 300 13.50 20.91 -13.45
N SER A 301 13.24 20.79 -14.74
CA SER A 301 12.93 21.92 -15.63
C SER A 301 11.59 22.60 -15.34
N LYS A 302 10.67 21.86 -14.70
CA LYS A 302 9.35 22.35 -14.30
C LYS A 302 9.05 21.91 -12.87
N ALA A 303 8.42 22.79 -12.08
CA ALA A 303 7.94 22.44 -10.76
C ALA A 303 6.94 21.29 -10.84
N GLN A 304 7.09 20.33 -9.94
CA GLN A 304 6.20 19.18 -9.82
C GLN A 304 5.51 19.20 -8.44
N PRO A 305 4.20 19.13 -8.38
CA PRO A 305 3.50 19.14 -7.10
C PRO A 305 3.95 17.98 -6.20
N LEU A 306 4.00 18.23 -4.90
CA LEU A 306 4.34 17.19 -3.91
C LEU A 306 3.28 16.09 -3.85
N LEU A 307 2.05 16.40 -4.23
CA LEU A 307 0.92 15.49 -4.27
C LEU A 307 0.23 15.59 -5.63
N GLY A 308 0.02 14.48 -6.31
CA GLY A 308 -0.77 14.40 -7.54
C GLY A 308 -2.17 13.85 -7.28
N GLU A 309 -3.10 14.07 -8.21
CA GLU A 309 -4.51 13.65 -8.16
C GLU A 309 -4.71 12.18 -7.73
N LYS A 310 -3.88 11.27 -8.29
CA LYS A 310 -3.90 9.84 -7.93
C LYS A 310 -3.72 9.60 -6.44
N ARG A 311 -2.83 10.40 -5.82
CA ARG A 311 -2.57 10.30 -4.39
C ARG A 311 -3.68 10.89 -3.56
N VAL A 312 -4.32 11.96 -4.04
CA VAL A 312 -5.51 12.50 -3.39
C VAL A 312 -6.61 11.43 -3.34
N THR A 313 -6.85 10.73 -4.45
CA THR A 313 -7.80 9.60 -4.49
C THR A 313 -7.40 8.48 -3.51
N ASP A 314 -6.12 8.10 -3.46
CA ASP A 314 -5.65 7.09 -2.50
C ASP A 314 -5.89 7.53 -1.05
N LEU A 315 -5.57 8.78 -0.71
CA LEU A 315 -5.80 9.34 0.64
C LEU A 315 -7.28 9.43 0.96
N ALA A 316 -8.10 9.88 0.02
CA ALA A 316 -9.54 9.98 0.19
C ALA A 316 -10.16 8.61 0.50
N MET A 317 -9.92 7.62 -0.38
CA MET A 317 -10.57 6.31 -0.30
C MET A 317 -10.03 5.41 0.80
N ASN A 318 -8.79 5.63 1.24
CA ASN A 318 -8.16 4.74 2.21
C ASN A 318 -8.05 5.33 3.62
N VAL A 319 -8.15 6.66 3.77
CA VAL A 319 -7.93 7.34 5.05
C VAL A 319 -9.03 8.34 5.37
N ILE A 320 -9.18 9.39 4.56
CA ILE A 320 -10.00 10.57 4.92
C ILE A 320 -11.49 10.23 4.99
N LEU A 321 -12.05 9.62 3.93
CA LEU A 321 -13.46 9.24 3.92
C LEU A 321 -13.80 8.16 4.97
N PRO A 322 -13.00 7.08 5.14
CA PRO A 322 -13.20 6.14 6.25
C PRO A 322 -13.12 6.80 7.63
N TRP A 323 -12.21 7.74 7.83
CA TRP A 323 -12.05 8.46 9.10
C TRP A 323 -13.26 9.37 9.39
N LEU A 324 -13.73 10.13 8.40
CA LEU A 324 -14.92 10.97 8.54
C LEU A 324 -16.19 10.13 8.72
N TRP A 325 -16.29 9.03 7.98
CA TRP A 325 -17.43 8.12 8.06
C TRP A 325 -17.57 7.50 9.45
N VAL A 326 -16.49 6.97 10.01
CA VAL A 326 -16.55 6.35 11.34
C VAL A 326 -16.81 7.37 12.45
N ARG A 327 -16.31 8.59 12.33
CA ARG A 327 -16.63 9.69 13.27
C ARG A 327 -18.10 10.09 13.20
N ALA A 328 -18.69 10.07 12.00
CA ALA A 328 -20.13 10.31 11.86
C ALA A 328 -20.96 9.21 12.53
N VAL A 329 -20.50 7.94 12.44
CA VAL A 329 -21.15 6.80 13.12
C VAL A 329 -21.02 6.91 14.64
N GLU A 330 -19.83 7.19 15.15
CA GLU A 330 -19.60 7.33 16.60
C GLU A 330 -20.31 8.53 17.22
N GLY A 331 -20.44 9.61 16.44
CA GLY A 331 -21.18 10.80 16.86
C GLY A 331 -22.68 10.76 16.61
N ASP A 332 -23.22 9.60 16.22
CA ASP A 332 -24.65 9.40 15.88
C ASP A 332 -25.19 10.44 14.88
N ASN A 333 -24.34 10.88 13.95
CA ASN A 333 -24.69 11.85 12.93
C ASN A 333 -25.10 11.17 11.62
N ALA A 334 -26.36 10.74 11.54
CA ALA A 334 -26.89 10.02 10.39
C ALA A 334 -26.79 10.83 9.07
N LYS A 335 -26.97 12.15 9.13
CA LYS A 335 -26.86 13.03 7.94
C LYS A 335 -25.44 13.03 7.40
N LEU A 336 -24.45 13.20 8.27
CA LEU A 336 -23.04 13.20 7.87
C LEU A 336 -22.61 11.82 7.38
N LYS A 337 -23.05 10.74 8.04
CA LYS A 337 -22.79 9.38 7.58
C LYS A 337 -23.30 9.16 6.15
N THR A 338 -24.55 9.54 5.88
CA THR A 338 -25.14 9.42 4.53
C THR A 338 -24.36 10.24 3.50
N GLU A 339 -23.91 11.44 3.86
CA GLU A 339 -23.07 12.25 2.97
C GLU A 339 -21.71 11.61 2.70
N MET A 340 -21.07 10.99 3.70
CA MET A 340 -19.82 10.27 3.50
C MET A 340 -20.00 9.01 2.65
N ASP A 341 -21.09 8.27 2.82
CA ASP A 341 -21.47 7.15 1.94
C ASP A 341 -21.64 7.62 0.49
N ARG A 342 -22.33 8.75 0.28
CA ARG A 342 -22.50 9.35 -1.06
C ARG A 342 -21.15 9.71 -1.68
N ARG A 343 -20.29 10.44 -0.96
CA ARG A 343 -18.96 10.83 -1.46
C ARG A 343 -18.08 9.64 -1.78
N TYR A 344 -18.10 8.62 -0.93
CA TYR A 344 -17.32 7.40 -1.16
C TYR A 344 -17.75 6.70 -2.45
N ASN A 345 -19.08 6.57 -2.68
CA ASN A 345 -19.62 5.91 -3.86
C ASN A 345 -19.49 6.75 -5.14
N ALA A 346 -19.56 8.07 -5.02
CA ALA A 346 -19.43 9.01 -6.15
C ALA A 346 -17.98 9.40 -6.49
N TRP A 347 -16.99 8.97 -5.67
CA TRP A 347 -15.61 9.34 -5.91
C TRP A 347 -15.11 8.88 -7.27
N PRO A 348 -14.49 9.78 -8.08
CA PRO A 348 -14.04 9.42 -9.43
C PRO A 348 -13.05 8.28 -9.43
N ALA A 349 -13.08 7.45 -10.45
CA ALA A 349 -12.23 6.29 -10.59
C ALA A 349 -10.74 6.67 -10.49
N ALA A 350 -9.99 5.87 -9.73
CA ALA A 350 -8.54 5.95 -9.71
C ALA A 350 -7.97 5.40 -11.03
N GLU A 351 -6.75 5.82 -11.37
CA GLU A 351 -6.04 5.16 -12.45
C GLU A 351 -5.74 3.69 -12.13
N ASP A 352 -5.72 2.91 -13.18
CA ASP A 352 -5.34 1.50 -13.11
C ASP A 352 -3.94 1.32 -12.52
N ASN A 353 -3.91 0.71 -11.36
CA ASN A 353 -2.68 0.15 -10.80
C ASN A 353 -2.64 -1.37 -11.05
N SER A 354 -1.51 -2.00 -10.79
CA SER A 354 -1.32 -3.43 -11.03
C SER A 354 -2.28 -4.30 -10.20
N VAL A 355 -2.61 -3.89 -8.95
CA VAL A 355 -3.60 -4.60 -8.10
C VAL A 355 -4.97 -4.60 -8.75
N LEU A 356 -5.41 -3.42 -9.17
CA LEU A 356 -6.72 -3.27 -9.81
C LEU A 356 -6.78 -4.01 -11.16
N ARG A 357 -5.72 -3.95 -11.96
CA ARG A 357 -5.62 -4.70 -13.22
C ARG A 357 -5.74 -6.20 -12.99
N LEU A 358 -5.00 -6.72 -12.00
CA LEU A 358 -5.06 -8.14 -11.64
C LEU A 358 -6.47 -8.52 -11.16
N ALA A 359 -7.06 -7.75 -10.25
CA ALA A 359 -8.41 -7.97 -9.75
C ALA A 359 -9.44 -7.99 -10.89
N ARG A 360 -9.39 -6.98 -11.77
CA ARG A 360 -10.26 -6.88 -12.94
C ARG A 360 -10.11 -8.09 -13.85
N GLN A 361 -8.88 -8.45 -14.20
CA GLN A 361 -8.62 -9.56 -15.10
C GLN A 361 -9.07 -10.89 -14.50
N ARG A 362 -8.81 -11.10 -13.20
CA ARG A 362 -9.21 -12.32 -12.51
C ARG A 362 -10.72 -12.47 -12.38
N LEU A 363 -11.42 -11.39 -12.05
CA LEU A 363 -12.86 -11.41 -11.81
C LEU A 363 -13.68 -11.22 -13.08
N LEU A 364 -13.28 -10.31 -13.96
CA LEU A 364 -14.08 -9.88 -15.11
C LEU A 364 -13.47 -10.31 -16.45
N GLY A 365 -12.19 -10.69 -16.50
CA GLY A 365 -11.49 -11.04 -17.72
C GLY A 365 -11.20 -9.87 -18.64
N ARG A 366 -10.70 -10.16 -19.86
CA ARG A 366 -10.32 -9.14 -20.86
C ARG A 366 -11.52 -8.35 -21.41
N ALA A 367 -12.72 -8.94 -21.43
CA ALA A 367 -13.91 -8.31 -21.99
C ALA A 367 -14.46 -7.13 -21.17
N ALA A 368 -13.90 -6.88 -19.98
CA ALA A 368 -14.38 -5.83 -19.07
C ALA A 368 -13.84 -4.43 -19.37
N THR A 369 -12.99 -4.24 -20.37
CA THR A 369 -12.39 -2.94 -20.70
C THR A 369 -13.39 -1.88 -21.20
N GLY A 370 -14.65 -2.22 -21.41
CA GLY A 370 -15.72 -1.31 -21.85
C GLY A 370 -16.94 -1.23 -20.94
N ARG A 371 -16.93 -1.90 -19.77
CA ARG A 371 -18.08 -1.82 -18.85
C ARG A 371 -18.04 -0.55 -18.02
N SER A 372 -19.13 0.20 -18.00
CA SER A 372 -19.30 1.43 -17.23
C SER A 372 -19.24 1.24 -15.71
N CYS A 373 -19.35 0.00 -15.22
CA CYS A 373 -19.39 -0.33 -13.80
C CYS A 373 -18.10 -0.01 -13.01
N LEU A 374 -17.00 0.38 -13.65
CA LEU A 374 -15.73 0.72 -12.99
C LEU A 374 -15.39 2.21 -13.04
N ASN A 375 -16.41 3.04 -13.25
CA ASN A 375 -16.23 4.50 -13.37
C ASN A 375 -16.07 5.21 -12.01
N THR A 376 -16.20 4.50 -10.90
CA THR A 376 -16.00 5.04 -9.56
C THR A 376 -14.87 4.33 -8.82
N ALA A 377 -14.22 5.05 -7.92
CA ALA A 377 -13.20 4.45 -7.04
C ALA A 377 -13.82 3.40 -6.10
N ALA A 378 -15.08 3.57 -5.69
CA ALA A 378 -15.78 2.58 -4.89
C ALA A 378 -15.89 1.24 -5.59
N ALA A 379 -16.34 1.19 -6.83
CA ALA A 379 -16.41 -0.05 -7.62
C ALA A 379 -15.02 -0.72 -7.75
N GLN A 380 -13.97 0.07 -7.94
CA GLN A 380 -12.60 -0.43 -7.95
C GLN A 380 -12.18 -1.01 -6.60
N GLN A 381 -12.56 -0.35 -5.49
CA GLN A 381 -12.34 -0.87 -4.14
C GLN A 381 -13.11 -2.17 -3.88
N GLY A 382 -14.32 -2.29 -4.44
CA GLY A 382 -15.12 -3.52 -4.38
C GLY A 382 -14.43 -4.70 -5.05
N LEU A 383 -13.87 -4.52 -6.25
CA LEU A 383 -13.07 -5.57 -6.90
C LEU A 383 -11.89 -6.02 -6.03
N ILE A 384 -11.16 -5.08 -5.46
CA ILE A 384 -10.01 -5.39 -4.59
C ILE A 384 -10.49 -6.14 -3.33
N GLN A 385 -11.64 -5.76 -2.76
CA GLN A 385 -12.18 -6.44 -1.59
C GLN A 385 -12.58 -7.88 -1.90
N ILE A 386 -13.24 -8.12 -3.04
CA ILE A 386 -13.60 -9.49 -3.46
C ILE A 386 -12.35 -10.37 -3.62
N VAL A 387 -11.29 -9.84 -4.23
CA VAL A 387 -10.03 -10.59 -4.35
C VAL A 387 -9.47 -10.92 -2.98
N ARG A 388 -9.47 -9.96 -2.06
CA ARG A 388 -8.98 -10.15 -0.70
C ARG A 388 -9.78 -11.23 0.06
N ASP A 389 -11.10 -11.17 -0.02
CA ASP A 389 -11.96 -12.05 0.77
C ASP A 389 -12.00 -13.49 0.24
N PHE A 390 -11.89 -13.66 -1.08
CA PHE A 390 -12.09 -14.96 -1.72
C PHE A 390 -10.85 -15.53 -2.40
N CYS A 391 -10.01 -14.70 -3.03
CA CYS A 391 -8.85 -15.21 -3.75
C CYS A 391 -7.64 -15.42 -2.84
N ASP A 392 -7.38 -14.51 -1.89
CA ASP A 392 -6.24 -14.63 -0.96
C ASP A 392 -6.40 -15.86 -0.05
N HIS A 393 -7.65 -16.21 0.31
CA HIS A 393 -7.95 -17.39 1.12
C HIS A 393 -7.97 -18.70 0.34
N SER A 394 -8.25 -18.68 -0.96
CA SER A 394 -8.34 -19.87 -1.81
C SER A 394 -7.03 -20.20 -2.54
N ASN A 395 -5.90 -19.64 -2.12
CA ASN A 395 -4.58 -19.79 -2.77
C ASN A 395 -4.57 -19.40 -4.25
N ALA A 396 -5.50 -18.57 -4.66
CA ALA A 396 -5.74 -18.18 -6.05
C ALA A 396 -6.03 -19.33 -7.03
N THR A 397 -6.15 -20.58 -6.56
CA THR A 397 -6.46 -21.75 -7.41
C THR A 397 -7.95 -21.89 -7.71
N CYS A 398 -8.82 -21.14 -7.01
CA CYS A 398 -10.28 -21.27 -7.04
C CYS A 398 -10.81 -22.64 -6.58
N ASP A 399 -9.96 -23.49 -6.00
CA ASP A 399 -10.41 -24.72 -5.39
C ASP A 399 -11.13 -24.38 -4.08
N ASP A 400 -12.29 -24.94 -3.85
CA ASP A 400 -13.15 -24.70 -2.68
C ASP A 400 -13.62 -23.23 -2.47
N CYS A 401 -13.45 -22.37 -3.51
CA CYS A 401 -13.92 -21.00 -3.47
C CYS A 401 -15.46 -20.93 -3.57
N THR A 402 -16.10 -20.33 -2.57
CA THR A 402 -17.57 -20.21 -2.52
C THR A 402 -18.13 -19.04 -3.33
N PHE A 403 -17.30 -18.10 -3.75
CA PHE A 403 -17.72 -16.88 -4.43
C PHE A 403 -18.45 -17.13 -5.77
N PRO A 404 -18.05 -18.10 -6.65
CA PRO A 404 -18.81 -18.38 -7.86
C PRO A 404 -20.27 -18.78 -7.59
N GLN A 405 -20.51 -19.55 -6.50
CA GLN A 405 -21.87 -19.95 -6.12
C GLN A 405 -22.65 -18.76 -5.53
N LEU A 406 -22.00 -17.92 -4.75
CA LEU A 406 -22.59 -16.69 -4.23
C LEU A 406 -23.06 -15.79 -5.38
N VAL A 407 -22.25 -15.60 -6.41
CA VAL A 407 -22.60 -14.79 -7.59
C VAL A 407 -23.77 -15.39 -8.37
N LYS A 408 -23.82 -16.71 -8.55
CA LYS A 408 -24.95 -17.37 -9.22
C LYS A 408 -26.28 -17.15 -8.49
N ASN A 409 -26.23 -17.10 -7.17
CA ASN A 409 -27.41 -16.89 -6.32
C ASN A 409 -27.68 -15.40 -6.05
N TRP A 410 -26.82 -14.51 -6.59
CA TRP A 410 -26.94 -13.08 -6.40
C TRP A 410 -28.20 -12.55 -7.08
N ARG A 411 -29.08 -11.97 -6.30
CA ARG A 411 -30.24 -11.22 -6.79
C ARG A 411 -30.07 -9.78 -6.38
N ALA A 412 -30.24 -8.86 -7.30
CA ALA A 412 -30.31 -7.45 -6.97
C ALA A 412 -31.53 -7.26 -6.04
N THR A 413 -31.25 -6.97 -4.76
CA THR A 413 -32.27 -6.56 -3.77
C THR A 413 -32.56 -5.08 -3.93
#